data_fcea1489af615a2f8e540cd2e8804b7f
#
_entry.id   fcea1489af615a2f8e540cd2e8804b7f
#
_cell.length_a   1.000
_cell.length_b   1.000
_cell.length_c   1.000
_cell.angle_alpha   90.00
_cell.angle_beta   90.00
_cell.angle_gamma   90.00
#
_symmetry.space_group_name_H-M   'P 1'
#
loop_
_entity.id
_entity.type
_entity.pdbx_description
1 polymer ?
#
loop_
_entity_poly.entity_id
_entity_poly.type
_entity_poly.pdbx_seq_one_letter_code
_entity_poly.pdbx_strand_id
1 'polypeptide(L)'
;MKMSQNDQETALSRCPGCEEPLEPGDLFCGACGYDLSAVPEPPRDHPTIAIATGAGEPAQAGPQEPGASGDFELAAPVPAAAGAAPDPRASTGPVPAPPAGTKVCVACRAGHVDNDGYCENCGHAQPRERDHMEQELGSVAAVTDRGLRHHRNEDSFAISTTAMPDGTPAVLAIVCDGVSSASRPDEASAAATTAANESLLESLPRGTHPQQAMHEAIVAAAESVNRLAQEPGQAAEHDPHRHQNAPACTLVGAIMANGLLVVGWVGDSRVYWVPEDRSSPPARLTEDDSWAAQMVAAGLMNEAEAYADERAHAITGWLGADAYELEPHTASFKPDRPGVVVVCTDGLWNYAESAAEMSAAVPVDAYERPLQGAQVLVGHALDGGGHDNVTVALLPFAVPVQGAGSACDGG
;
A
#
# COMPACT_ATOMS: atom_id res chain seq x y z
N MET A 1 29.15 -22.47 -47.33
CA MET A 1 28.26 -21.44 -46.75
C MET A 1 27.40 -22.10 -45.73
N LYS A 2 27.72 -21.94 -44.46
CA LYS A 2 26.93 -22.43 -43.30
C LYS A 2 26.05 -21.29 -42.85
N MET A 3 24.73 -21.48 -42.90
CA MET A 3 23.76 -20.56 -42.30
C MET A 3 23.68 -20.88 -40.81
N SER A 4 23.99 -19.91 -39.97
CA SER A 4 23.73 -19.95 -38.55
C SER A 4 22.23 -19.85 -38.30
N GLN A 5 21.70 -20.79 -37.55
CA GLN A 5 20.38 -20.70 -36.95
C GLN A 5 20.48 -19.72 -35.79
N ASN A 6 19.64 -18.72 -35.83
CA ASN A 6 19.44 -17.75 -34.76
C ASN A 6 18.44 -18.37 -33.80
N ASP A 7 18.91 -18.81 -32.64
CA ASP A 7 18.03 -19.14 -31.51
C ASP A 7 17.47 -17.83 -30.97
N GLN A 8 16.22 -17.56 -31.29
CA GLN A 8 15.42 -16.51 -30.64
C GLN A 8 14.86 -17.09 -29.38
N GLU A 9 15.57 -16.91 -28.27
CA GLU A 9 15.00 -17.01 -26.92
C GLU A 9 13.89 -15.96 -26.80
N THR A 10 12.67 -16.41 -26.59
CA THR A 10 11.54 -15.54 -26.20
C THR A 10 11.75 -15.12 -24.75
N ALA A 11 12.53 -14.07 -24.54
CA ALA A 11 12.69 -13.45 -23.24
C ALA A 11 11.33 -12.86 -22.80
N LEU A 12 10.96 -13.09 -21.54
CA LEU A 12 9.85 -12.38 -20.89
C LEU A 12 10.15 -10.88 -20.97
N SER A 13 9.20 -10.10 -21.40
CA SER A 13 9.35 -8.63 -21.50
C SER A 13 8.92 -7.91 -20.22
N ARG A 14 8.20 -8.59 -19.32
CA ARG A 14 7.75 -8.06 -18.02
C ARG A 14 7.84 -9.13 -16.94
N CYS A 15 8.11 -8.69 -15.73
CA CYS A 15 8.18 -9.55 -14.54
C CYS A 15 6.79 -10.14 -14.22
N PRO A 16 6.65 -11.47 -14.01
CA PRO A 16 5.39 -12.07 -13.60
C PRO A 16 4.93 -11.69 -12.18
N GLY A 17 5.85 -11.17 -11.36
CA GLY A 17 5.57 -10.80 -9.97
C GLY A 17 5.13 -9.35 -9.79
N CYS A 18 5.68 -8.40 -10.59
CA CYS A 18 5.38 -6.97 -10.43
C CYS A 18 5.18 -6.23 -11.76
N GLU A 19 5.13 -6.97 -12.89
CA GLU A 19 4.96 -6.44 -14.25
C GLU A 19 6.03 -5.45 -14.73
N GLU A 20 7.09 -5.23 -13.95
CA GLU A 20 8.22 -4.36 -14.32
C GLU A 20 8.84 -4.83 -15.64
N PRO A 21 9.21 -3.92 -16.55
CA PRO A 21 9.95 -4.26 -17.76
C PRO A 21 11.27 -4.97 -17.43
N LEU A 22 11.57 -6.03 -18.18
CA LEU A 22 12.76 -6.84 -18.00
C LEU A 22 13.71 -6.65 -19.18
N GLU A 23 15.02 -6.66 -18.90
CA GLU A 23 16.03 -6.69 -19.94
C GLU A 23 16.32 -8.14 -20.42
N PRO A 24 16.67 -8.34 -21.69
CA PRO A 24 17.00 -9.67 -22.19
C PRO A 24 18.22 -10.26 -21.47
N GLY A 25 18.00 -11.36 -20.75
CA GLY A 25 19.06 -12.04 -20.00
C GLY A 25 19.02 -11.85 -18.49
N ASP A 26 18.06 -11.09 -17.98
CA ASP A 26 17.83 -10.97 -16.53
C ASP A 26 17.48 -12.33 -15.93
N LEU A 27 18.17 -12.71 -14.88
CA LEU A 27 17.86 -13.91 -14.07
C LEU A 27 16.89 -13.60 -12.92
N PHE A 28 16.82 -12.33 -12.52
CA PHE A 28 15.96 -11.84 -11.45
C PHE A 28 15.38 -10.50 -11.85
N CYS A 29 14.15 -10.21 -11.42
CA CYS A 29 13.58 -8.88 -11.57
C CYS A 29 14.31 -7.87 -10.68
N GLY A 30 14.83 -6.80 -11.26
CA GLY A 30 15.54 -5.75 -10.52
C GLY A 30 14.67 -4.98 -9.53
N ALA A 31 13.35 -4.93 -9.75
CA ALA A 31 12.42 -4.21 -8.89
C ALA A 31 11.93 -5.06 -7.70
N CYS A 32 11.55 -6.33 -7.92
CA CYS A 32 10.94 -7.15 -6.86
C CYS A 32 11.75 -8.40 -6.48
N GLY A 33 12.91 -8.65 -7.13
CA GLY A 33 13.75 -9.82 -6.86
C GLY A 33 13.16 -11.16 -7.34
N TYR A 34 12.10 -11.16 -8.15
CA TYR A 34 11.48 -12.38 -8.66
C TYR A 34 12.47 -13.19 -9.47
N ASP A 35 12.62 -14.50 -9.16
CA ASP A 35 13.51 -15.42 -9.87
C ASP A 35 12.89 -15.81 -11.22
N LEU A 36 13.45 -15.29 -12.30
CA LEU A 36 12.98 -15.50 -13.67
C LEU A 36 13.45 -16.84 -14.25
N SER A 37 14.44 -17.45 -13.64
CA SER A 37 14.94 -18.78 -14.05
C SER A 37 13.99 -19.92 -13.67
N ALA A 38 13.09 -19.69 -12.72
CA ALA A 38 12.08 -20.64 -12.25
C ALA A 38 10.77 -20.60 -13.09
N VAL A 39 10.64 -19.67 -14.04
CA VAL A 39 9.43 -19.56 -14.89
C VAL A 39 9.42 -20.68 -15.93
N PRO A 40 8.37 -21.54 -15.98
CA PRO A 40 8.24 -22.54 -17.04
C PRO A 40 8.17 -21.89 -18.43
N GLU A 41 8.85 -22.46 -19.42
CA GLU A 41 8.70 -22.00 -20.81
C GLU A 41 7.20 -21.94 -21.19
N PRO A 42 6.74 -20.85 -21.82
CA PRO A 42 5.37 -20.78 -22.31
C PRO A 42 5.10 -21.92 -23.29
N PRO A 43 3.91 -22.53 -23.32
CA PRO A 43 3.59 -23.60 -24.24
C PRO A 43 3.81 -23.14 -25.68
N ARG A 44 4.57 -23.91 -26.44
CA ARG A 44 4.86 -23.61 -27.85
C ARG A 44 3.57 -23.66 -28.63
N ASP A 45 3.22 -22.57 -29.31
CA ASP A 45 2.09 -22.53 -30.22
C ASP A 45 2.32 -23.53 -31.34
N HIS A 46 1.45 -24.52 -31.46
CA HIS A 46 1.42 -25.39 -32.64
C HIS A 46 0.92 -24.57 -33.84
N PRO A 47 1.55 -24.69 -35.03
CA PRO A 47 1.13 -23.91 -36.18
C PRO A 47 -0.32 -24.24 -36.54
N THR A 48 -1.18 -23.23 -36.54
CA THR A 48 -2.55 -23.31 -37.01
C THR A 48 -2.53 -23.68 -38.50
N ILE A 49 -3.08 -24.84 -38.87
CA ILE A 49 -3.23 -25.27 -40.28
C ILE A 49 -4.19 -24.27 -40.93
N ALA A 50 -3.66 -23.52 -41.91
CA ALA A 50 -4.49 -22.63 -42.71
C ALA A 50 -5.43 -23.45 -43.58
N ILE A 51 -6.74 -23.38 -43.34
CA ILE A 51 -7.77 -23.94 -44.19
C ILE A 51 -7.90 -23.01 -45.41
N ALA A 52 -7.46 -23.53 -46.59
CA ALA A 52 -7.64 -22.84 -47.85
C ALA A 52 -9.12 -22.74 -48.19
N THR A 53 -9.60 -21.53 -48.43
CA THR A 53 -10.92 -21.27 -49.00
C THR A 53 -10.96 -21.63 -50.47
N GLY A 54 -11.57 -22.78 -50.78
CA GLY A 54 -11.93 -23.16 -52.15
C GLY A 54 -13.44 -23.16 -52.27
N ALA A 55 -13.95 -22.33 -53.16
CA ALA A 55 -15.38 -22.27 -53.49
C ALA A 55 -15.80 -23.48 -54.34
N GLY A 56 -16.95 -24.06 -54.03
CA GLY A 56 -17.58 -25.11 -54.82
C GLY A 56 -18.92 -25.51 -54.26
N GLU A 57 -19.97 -25.31 -55.03
CA GLU A 57 -21.39 -25.45 -54.77
C GLU A 57 -21.88 -26.90 -54.59
N PRO A 58 -23.22 -27.18 -54.39
CA PRO A 58 -23.68 -28.04 -53.28
C PRO A 58 -24.19 -29.42 -53.78
N ALA A 59 -24.17 -30.41 -52.91
CA ALA A 59 -24.88 -31.66 -53.10
C ALA A 59 -25.65 -32.10 -51.83
N GLN A 60 -26.83 -32.60 -52.07
CA GLN A 60 -28.01 -32.83 -51.27
C GLN A 60 -27.90 -33.81 -50.09
N ALA A 61 -28.76 -33.55 -49.19
CA ALA A 61 -29.32 -34.24 -48.05
C ALA A 61 -29.37 -35.77 -47.99
N GLY A 62 -29.14 -36.28 -46.78
CA GLY A 62 -29.69 -37.55 -46.26
C GLY A 62 -29.62 -37.53 -44.75
N PRO A 63 -30.70 -37.91 -44.02
CA PRO A 63 -30.79 -37.76 -42.61
C PRO A 63 -30.17 -38.94 -41.83
N GLN A 64 -29.42 -38.69 -40.81
CA GLN A 64 -29.09 -39.71 -39.79
C GLN A 64 -29.34 -39.18 -38.40
N GLU A 65 -29.93 -40.00 -37.61
CA GLU A 65 -30.48 -39.84 -36.26
C GLU A 65 -29.41 -39.59 -35.18
N PRO A 66 -29.84 -39.15 -33.96
CA PRO A 66 -28.93 -38.73 -32.89
C PRO A 66 -28.40 -39.92 -32.09
N GLY A 67 -27.09 -40.04 -31.98
CA GLY A 67 -26.36 -41.02 -31.20
C GLY A 67 -25.90 -40.43 -29.86
N ALA A 68 -26.53 -40.92 -28.79
CA ALA A 68 -26.09 -41.13 -27.44
C ALA A 68 -24.98 -40.26 -26.83
N SER A 69 -25.37 -39.49 -25.83
CA SER A 69 -24.55 -38.99 -24.72
C SER A 69 -23.77 -40.12 -24.07
N GLY A 70 -22.45 -40.06 -24.11
CA GLY A 70 -21.60 -40.95 -23.33
C GLY A 70 -21.50 -40.46 -21.89
N ASP A 71 -22.18 -41.15 -20.99
CA ASP A 71 -21.98 -41.04 -19.55
C ASP A 71 -20.56 -41.49 -19.18
N PHE A 72 -19.82 -40.64 -18.50
CA PHE A 72 -18.57 -41.02 -17.85
C PHE A 72 -18.92 -41.82 -16.57
N GLU A 73 -18.85 -43.12 -16.68
CA GLU A 73 -19.01 -44.04 -15.54
C GLU A 73 -17.73 -43.99 -14.68
N LEU A 74 -17.84 -43.47 -13.44
CA LEU A 74 -16.77 -43.54 -12.45
C LEU A 74 -16.54 -44.99 -12.04
N ALA A 75 -15.36 -45.50 -12.28
CA ALA A 75 -14.94 -46.83 -11.90
C ALA A 75 -15.11 -47.05 -10.37
N ALA A 76 -15.74 -48.16 -9.99
CA ALA A 76 -15.92 -48.53 -8.60
C ALA A 76 -14.56 -48.73 -7.88
N PRO A 77 -14.46 -48.38 -6.58
CA PRO A 77 -13.23 -48.51 -5.84
C PRO A 77 -12.85 -50.00 -5.68
N VAL A 78 -11.59 -50.29 -6.04
CA VAL A 78 -10.98 -51.63 -5.82
C VAL A 78 -10.75 -51.85 -4.33
N PRO A 79 -11.09 -53.02 -3.73
CA PRO A 79 -10.83 -53.24 -2.32
C PRO A 79 -9.34 -53.29 -2.03
N ALA A 80 -8.93 -52.49 -1.04
CA ALA A 80 -7.53 -52.36 -0.62
C ALA A 80 -6.98 -53.68 -0.04
N ALA A 81 -5.88 -54.16 -0.61
CA ALA A 81 -5.09 -55.24 -0.01
C ALA A 81 -4.44 -54.73 1.28
N ALA A 82 -4.52 -55.53 2.34
CA ALA A 82 -3.95 -55.23 3.65
C ALA A 82 -2.43 -55.18 3.55
N GLY A 83 -1.90 -53.98 3.81
CA GLY A 83 -0.44 -53.70 3.81
C GLY A 83 -0.13 -52.22 3.70
N ALA A 84 -0.90 -51.36 4.38
CA ALA A 84 -0.62 -49.93 4.41
C ALA A 84 0.58 -49.66 5.33
N ALA A 85 1.63 -49.05 4.77
CA ALA A 85 2.67 -48.39 5.55
C ALA A 85 2.04 -47.31 6.44
N PRO A 86 2.51 -47.06 7.67
CA PRO A 86 1.92 -46.07 8.55
C PRO A 86 2.01 -44.68 7.94
N ASP A 87 0.86 -43.97 7.90
CA ASP A 87 0.75 -42.57 7.49
C ASP A 87 1.64 -41.73 8.42
N PRO A 88 2.64 -41.02 7.91
CA PRO A 88 3.50 -40.17 8.74
C PRO A 88 2.76 -39.00 9.43
N ARG A 89 1.45 -38.81 9.14
CA ARG A 89 0.58 -37.82 9.80
C ARG A 89 -0.13 -38.41 11.05
N ALA A 90 -0.03 -39.71 11.34
CA ALA A 90 -0.74 -40.37 12.42
C ALA A 90 0.08 -40.54 13.71
N SER A 91 1.07 -39.71 13.97
CA SER A 91 1.70 -39.66 15.29
C SER A 91 0.91 -38.79 16.25
N THR A 92 -0.09 -39.37 16.90
CA THR A 92 -0.85 -38.76 18.00
C THR A 92 -0.12 -38.87 19.34
N GLY A 93 1.17 -38.48 19.37
CA GLY A 93 1.86 -38.20 20.61
C GLY A 93 1.73 -36.73 20.95
N PRO A 94 1.60 -36.32 22.22
CA PRO A 94 1.66 -34.90 22.56
C PRO A 94 3.04 -34.36 22.15
N VAL A 95 3.09 -33.54 21.11
CA VAL A 95 4.30 -32.81 20.74
C VAL A 95 4.64 -31.91 21.93
N PRO A 96 5.85 -31.98 22.50
CA PRO A 96 6.23 -31.12 23.60
C PRO A 96 6.02 -29.68 23.17
N ALA A 97 5.34 -28.87 23.99
CA ALA A 97 5.19 -27.44 23.71
C ALA A 97 6.60 -26.83 23.58
N PRO A 98 6.86 -26.04 22.52
CA PRO A 98 8.15 -25.39 22.36
C PRO A 98 8.42 -24.48 23.57
N PRO A 99 9.70 -24.27 23.94
CA PRO A 99 10.06 -23.37 25.03
C PRO A 99 9.40 -22.00 24.84
N ALA A 100 8.94 -21.38 25.91
CA ALA A 100 8.33 -20.05 25.86
C ALA A 100 9.30 -19.08 25.18
N GLY A 101 8.84 -18.41 24.12
CA GLY A 101 9.64 -17.46 23.32
C GLY A 101 10.15 -18.02 21.97
N THR A 102 9.97 -19.30 21.67
CA THR A 102 10.37 -19.85 20.37
C THR A 102 9.29 -19.56 19.32
N LYS A 103 9.63 -18.78 18.30
CA LYS A 103 8.73 -18.56 17.16
C LYS A 103 8.64 -19.85 16.33
N VAL A 104 7.42 -20.35 16.16
CA VAL A 104 7.14 -21.55 15.37
C VAL A 104 6.52 -21.09 14.04
N CYS A 105 6.95 -21.69 12.93
CA CYS A 105 6.47 -21.35 11.61
C CYS A 105 4.94 -21.41 11.50
N VAL A 106 4.32 -20.35 11.00
CA VAL A 106 2.85 -20.24 10.81
C VAL A 106 2.33 -21.20 9.74
N ALA A 107 3.18 -21.57 8.77
CA ALA A 107 2.79 -22.44 7.66
C ALA A 107 2.91 -23.92 8.00
N CYS A 108 4.10 -24.41 8.37
CA CYS A 108 4.32 -25.83 8.63
C CYS A 108 4.15 -26.23 10.11
N ARG A 109 4.14 -25.28 11.03
CA ARG A 109 4.01 -25.44 12.49
C ARG A 109 5.04 -26.40 13.14
N ALA A 110 6.07 -26.78 12.39
CA ALA A 110 7.09 -27.75 12.81
C ALA A 110 8.51 -27.16 12.81
N GLY A 111 8.77 -26.09 12.07
CA GLY A 111 10.08 -25.46 11.94
C GLY A 111 10.26 -24.27 12.86
N HIS A 112 11.53 -24.03 13.25
CA HIS A 112 11.93 -22.79 13.90
C HIS A 112 12.08 -21.69 12.86
N VAL A 113 11.89 -20.45 13.31
CA VAL A 113 12.08 -19.25 12.49
C VAL A 113 13.47 -18.72 12.76
N ASP A 114 14.27 -18.54 11.71
CA ASP A 114 15.60 -17.96 11.80
C ASP A 114 15.58 -16.46 12.10
N ASN A 115 16.76 -15.83 12.19
CA ASN A 115 16.88 -14.41 12.49
C ASN A 115 16.43 -13.52 11.31
N ASP A 116 16.39 -14.07 10.10
CA ASP A 116 15.97 -13.37 8.88
C ASP A 116 14.45 -13.49 8.65
N GLY A 117 13.75 -14.23 9.52
CA GLY A 117 12.31 -14.40 9.48
C GLY A 117 11.82 -15.52 8.57
N TYR A 118 12.69 -16.49 8.24
CA TYR A 118 12.31 -17.64 7.43
C TYR A 118 12.25 -18.91 8.27
N CYS A 119 11.39 -19.84 7.89
CA CYS A 119 11.30 -21.14 8.52
C CYS A 119 12.46 -22.05 8.07
N GLU A 120 13.28 -22.53 9.01
CA GLU A 120 14.40 -23.44 8.75
C GLU A 120 13.96 -24.79 8.13
N ASN A 121 12.68 -25.19 8.30
CA ASN A 121 12.17 -26.45 7.80
C ASN A 121 11.52 -26.36 6.41
N CYS A 122 10.76 -25.32 6.12
CA CYS A 122 9.99 -25.21 4.87
C CYS A 122 10.31 -23.94 4.05
N GLY A 123 11.23 -23.10 4.51
CA GLY A 123 11.64 -21.86 3.84
C GLY A 123 10.56 -20.76 3.82
N HIS A 124 9.39 -20.98 4.48
CA HIS A 124 8.31 -20.01 4.46
C HIS A 124 8.69 -18.76 5.24
N ALA A 125 8.56 -17.58 4.59
CA ALA A 125 8.74 -16.30 5.23
C ALA A 125 7.64 -16.09 6.30
N GLN A 126 8.05 -15.66 7.49
CA GLN A 126 7.09 -15.44 8.58
C GLN A 126 6.57 -14.03 8.56
N PRO A 127 5.29 -13.82 8.89
CA PRO A 127 4.73 -12.48 9.06
C PRO A 127 5.54 -11.70 10.09
N ARG A 128 5.91 -10.48 9.76
CA ARG A 128 6.54 -9.53 10.69
C ARG A 128 5.44 -8.75 11.38
N GLU A 129 5.70 -8.26 12.59
CA GLU A 129 4.73 -7.45 13.33
C GLU A 129 4.27 -6.23 12.52
N ARG A 130 5.21 -5.60 11.81
CA ARG A 130 4.89 -4.45 10.95
C ARG A 130 4.18 -4.79 9.63
N ASP A 131 4.08 -6.07 9.22
CA ASP A 131 3.36 -6.46 8.01
C ASP A 131 1.85 -6.19 8.12
N HIS A 132 1.31 -6.17 9.35
CA HIS A 132 -0.04 -5.74 9.64
C HIS A 132 -0.09 -5.17 11.07
N MET A 133 -0.45 -3.90 11.19
CA MET A 133 -0.60 -3.22 12.47
C MET A 133 -1.92 -2.45 12.51
N GLU A 134 -2.55 -2.48 13.67
CA GLU A 134 -3.77 -1.74 13.95
C GLU A 134 -3.60 -0.95 15.25
N GLN A 135 -4.09 0.27 15.25
CA GLN A 135 -4.09 1.10 16.46
C GLN A 135 -5.38 1.91 16.52
N GLU A 136 -5.95 1.99 17.73
CA GLU A 136 -7.08 2.86 18.03
C GLU A 136 -6.74 3.70 19.27
N LEU A 137 -6.98 4.99 19.19
CA LEU A 137 -6.70 5.93 20.27
C LEU A 137 -7.84 6.96 20.39
N GLY A 138 -8.80 6.65 21.26
CA GLY A 138 -9.99 7.48 21.43
C GLY A 138 -10.85 7.51 20.17
N SER A 139 -10.86 8.65 19.48
CA SER A 139 -11.66 8.82 18.24
C SER A 139 -10.85 8.64 16.96
N VAL A 140 -9.55 8.33 17.01
CA VAL A 140 -8.73 8.12 15.82
C VAL A 140 -8.29 6.67 15.76
N ALA A 141 -8.26 6.11 14.56
CA ALA A 141 -7.72 4.77 14.35
C ALA A 141 -6.91 4.71 13.06
N ALA A 142 -5.95 3.80 13.01
CA ALA A 142 -5.15 3.55 11.82
C ALA A 142 -4.88 2.05 11.66
N VAL A 143 -4.78 1.64 10.41
CA VAL A 143 -4.41 0.29 10.00
C VAL A 143 -3.38 0.39 8.89
N THR A 144 -2.33 -0.42 8.97
CA THR A 144 -1.38 -0.63 7.88
C THR A 144 -1.28 -2.10 7.55
N ASP A 145 -1.15 -2.42 6.28
CA ASP A 145 -0.98 -3.78 5.77
C ASP A 145 0.06 -3.80 4.65
N ARG A 146 0.87 -4.83 4.61
CA ARG A 146 1.89 -5.03 3.59
C ARG A 146 1.33 -5.19 2.18
N GLY A 147 0.05 -5.47 2.04
CA GLY A 147 -0.54 -5.88 0.78
C GLY A 147 -0.18 -7.32 0.40
N LEU A 148 -0.54 -7.70 -0.81
CA LEU A 148 -0.41 -9.08 -1.28
C LEU A 148 0.85 -9.32 -2.12
N ARG A 149 1.52 -8.27 -2.60
CA ARG A 149 2.63 -8.39 -3.56
C ARG A 149 3.98 -7.92 -3.04
N HIS A 150 4.02 -7.04 -2.04
CA HIS A 150 5.28 -6.58 -1.46
C HIS A 150 5.88 -7.58 -0.48
N HIS A 151 7.22 -7.61 -0.40
CA HIS A 151 7.95 -8.50 0.51
C HIS A 151 7.97 -7.99 1.95
N ARG A 152 7.77 -6.69 2.16
CA ARG A 152 7.75 -6.01 3.45
C ARG A 152 6.76 -4.85 3.40
N ASN A 153 6.35 -4.40 4.56
CA ASN A 153 5.61 -3.17 4.68
C ASN A 153 6.60 -2.00 4.79
N GLU A 154 6.60 -1.13 3.80
CA GLU A 154 7.44 0.07 3.70
C GLU A 154 6.70 1.31 4.24
N ASP A 155 5.39 1.20 4.47
CA ASP A 155 4.56 2.22 5.09
C ASP A 155 4.77 2.31 6.60
N SER A 156 4.46 3.48 7.15
CA SER A 156 4.40 3.71 8.59
C SER A 156 3.33 4.73 8.93
N PHE A 157 2.76 4.61 10.13
CA PHE A 157 1.83 5.61 10.67
C PHE A 157 2.09 5.93 12.12
N ALA A 158 1.64 7.10 12.56
CA ALA A 158 1.48 7.44 13.96
C ALA A 158 0.14 8.13 14.15
N ILE A 159 -0.62 7.72 15.18
CA ILE A 159 -1.78 8.43 15.66
C ILE A 159 -1.55 8.85 17.11
N SER A 160 -1.95 10.07 17.46
CA SER A 160 -1.73 10.61 18.78
C SER A 160 -2.84 11.56 19.17
N THR A 161 -2.95 11.78 20.49
CA THR A 161 -3.81 12.83 21.07
C THR A 161 -2.98 13.67 22.02
N THR A 162 -3.20 14.98 22.00
CA THR A 162 -2.59 15.93 22.93
C THR A 162 -3.58 17.01 23.32
N ALA A 163 -3.18 17.95 24.15
CA ALA A 163 -4.00 19.10 24.51
C ALA A 163 -3.37 20.40 24.02
N MET A 164 -4.19 21.30 23.49
CA MET A 164 -3.80 22.68 23.24
C MET A 164 -3.58 23.43 24.57
N PRO A 165 -2.93 24.63 24.57
CA PRO A 165 -2.70 25.40 25.83
C PRO A 165 -3.95 25.74 26.62
N ASP A 166 -5.10 25.83 25.93
CA ASP A 166 -6.41 26.08 26.55
C ASP A 166 -7.08 24.81 27.12
N GLY A 167 -6.40 23.67 27.03
CA GLY A 167 -6.90 22.36 27.46
C GLY A 167 -7.81 21.65 26.44
N THR A 168 -8.09 22.24 25.30
CA THR A 168 -8.87 21.57 24.24
C THR A 168 -8.07 20.43 23.61
N PRO A 169 -8.74 19.31 23.24
CA PRO A 169 -8.04 18.19 22.64
C PRO A 169 -7.58 18.49 21.21
N ALA A 170 -6.40 17.99 20.86
CA ALA A 170 -5.90 17.89 19.51
C ALA A 170 -5.69 16.41 19.16
N VAL A 171 -6.18 16.00 18.00
CA VAL A 171 -6.05 14.64 17.46
C VAL A 171 -5.17 14.69 16.22
N LEU A 172 -4.23 13.77 16.13
CA LEU A 172 -3.16 13.75 15.14
C LEU A 172 -3.14 12.43 14.40
N ALA A 173 -2.88 12.48 13.09
CA ALA A 173 -2.47 11.33 12.31
C ALA A 173 -1.37 11.73 11.34
N ILE A 174 -0.33 10.91 11.26
CA ILE A 174 0.75 10.99 10.28
C ILE A 174 0.85 9.65 9.59
N VAL A 175 0.95 9.66 8.27
CA VAL A 175 1.15 8.48 7.42
C VAL A 175 2.32 8.78 6.50
N CYS A 176 3.24 7.83 6.37
CA CYS A 176 4.40 7.91 5.48
C CYS A 176 4.51 6.64 4.66
N ASP A 177 4.74 6.78 3.37
CA ASP A 177 4.95 5.72 2.40
C ASP A 177 6.42 5.69 2.01
N GLY A 178 7.08 4.55 2.16
CA GLY A 178 8.47 4.37 1.83
C GLY A 178 8.69 4.21 0.33
N VAL A 179 9.49 5.08 -0.30
CA VAL A 179 9.75 5.00 -1.75
C VAL A 179 10.46 3.68 -2.08
N SER A 180 9.77 2.74 -2.72
CA SER A 180 10.26 1.36 -2.95
C SER A 180 11.57 1.28 -3.75
N SER A 181 11.86 2.26 -4.62
CA SER A 181 13.11 2.36 -5.37
C SER A 181 14.27 2.92 -4.55
N ALA A 182 14.01 3.47 -3.37
CA ALA A 182 15.02 4.03 -2.47
C ALA A 182 15.71 2.93 -1.64
N SER A 183 16.83 3.27 -1.01
CA SER A 183 17.43 2.39 0.00
C SER A 183 16.68 2.54 1.33
N ARG A 184 16.46 1.46 2.08
CA ARG A 184 15.86 1.48 3.44
C ARG A 184 14.51 2.24 3.50
N PRO A 185 13.55 2.03 2.59
CA PRO A 185 12.30 2.81 2.55
C PRO A 185 11.48 2.63 3.82
N ASP A 186 11.47 1.44 4.39
CA ASP A 186 10.77 1.11 5.63
C ASP A 186 11.36 1.80 6.87
N GLU A 187 12.66 2.04 6.89
CA GLU A 187 13.29 2.81 7.95
C GLU A 187 13.06 4.31 7.76
N ALA A 188 13.02 4.78 6.51
CA ALA A 188 12.72 6.17 6.18
C ALA A 188 11.30 6.56 6.64
N SER A 189 10.28 5.77 6.26
CA SER A 189 8.89 6.01 6.67
C SER A 189 8.72 5.97 8.20
N ALA A 190 9.36 5.01 8.88
CA ALA A 190 9.31 4.90 10.34
C ALA A 190 9.99 6.09 11.04
N ALA A 191 11.15 6.53 10.55
CA ALA A 191 11.88 7.67 11.10
C ALA A 191 11.11 8.99 10.90
N ALA A 192 10.54 9.18 9.70
CA ALA A 192 9.72 10.34 9.36
C ALA A 192 8.48 10.43 10.25
N THR A 193 7.73 9.33 10.35
CA THR A 193 6.51 9.24 11.16
C THR A 193 6.78 9.55 12.62
N THR A 194 7.85 8.97 13.18
CA THR A 194 8.24 9.20 14.59
C THR A 194 8.61 10.66 14.81
N ALA A 195 9.48 11.23 13.99
CA ALA A 195 9.95 12.60 14.15
C ALA A 195 8.84 13.64 13.99
N ALA A 196 7.94 13.44 12.99
CA ALA A 196 6.80 14.33 12.79
C ALA A 196 5.85 14.29 13.99
N ASN A 197 5.51 13.08 14.47
CA ASN A 197 4.62 12.93 15.62
C ASN A 197 5.20 13.55 16.90
N GLU A 198 6.49 13.33 17.18
CA GLU A 198 7.18 13.93 18.33
C GLU A 198 7.20 15.47 18.25
N SER A 199 7.48 16.04 17.07
CA SER A 199 7.45 17.47 16.83
C SER A 199 6.07 18.08 17.13
N LEU A 200 4.99 17.43 16.67
CA LEU A 200 3.62 17.88 16.94
C LEU A 200 3.25 17.78 18.43
N LEU A 201 3.60 16.67 19.08
CA LEU A 201 3.36 16.46 20.51
C LEU A 201 4.12 17.48 21.39
N GLU A 202 5.24 17.98 20.90
CA GLU A 202 6.01 19.02 21.60
C GLU A 202 5.48 20.43 21.33
N SER A 203 5.13 20.76 20.08
CA SER A 203 4.82 22.13 19.64
C SER A 203 3.39 22.57 19.96
N LEU A 204 2.38 21.68 19.77
CA LEU A 204 0.97 22.03 19.97
C LEU A 204 0.64 22.40 21.43
N PRO A 205 1.08 21.66 22.48
CA PRO A 205 0.86 22.06 23.85
C PRO A 205 1.52 23.38 24.23
N ARG A 206 2.56 23.79 23.53
CA ARG A 206 3.24 25.10 23.72
C ARG A 206 2.51 26.26 23.05
N GLY A 207 1.49 25.98 22.22
CA GLY A 207 0.69 26.98 21.57
C GLY A 207 1.15 27.36 20.16
N THR A 208 2.03 26.57 19.54
CA THR A 208 2.36 26.73 18.13
C THR A 208 1.08 26.56 17.32
N HIS A 209 0.84 27.49 16.37
CA HIS A 209 -0.33 27.40 15.51
C HIS A 209 -0.32 26.07 14.73
N PRO A 210 -1.43 25.32 14.65
CA PRO A 210 -1.43 23.97 14.05
C PRO A 210 -0.84 23.90 12.65
N GLN A 211 -1.03 24.90 11.80
CA GLN A 211 -0.45 24.94 10.46
C GLN A 211 1.09 25.10 10.50
N GLN A 212 1.59 25.93 11.40
CA GLN A 212 3.03 26.09 11.61
C GLN A 212 3.63 24.82 12.24
N ALA A 213 2.94 24.22 13.21
CA ALA A 213 3.35 22.96 13.82
C ALA A 213 3.45 21.83 12.78
N MET A 214 2.49 21.73 11.85
CA MET A 214 2.53 20.75 10.77
C MET A 214 3.73 21.00 9.83
N HIS A 215 3.99 22.25 9.45
CA HIS A 215 5.15 22.59 8.64
C HIS A 215 6.46 22.18 9.34
N GLU A 216 6.62 22.55 10.62
CA GLU A 216 7.80 22.19 11.42
C GLU A 216 7.94 20.67 11.58
N ALA A 217 6.83 19.94 11.70
CA ALA A 217 6.83 18.47 11.78
C ALA A 217 7.33 17.83 10.48
N ILE A 218 6.93 18.34 9.31
CA ILE A 218 7.43 17.85 8.02
C ILE A 218 8.94 18.11 7.89
N VAL A 219 9.42 19.28 8.31
CA VAL A 219 10.86 19.61 8.32
C VAL A 219 11.62 18.66 9.25
N ALA A 220 11.10 18.41 10.45
CA ALA A 220 11.72 17.48 11.41
C ALA A 220 11.77 16.04 10.87
N ALA A 221 10.72 15.61 10.17
CA ALA A 221 10.67 14.33 9.48
C ALA A 221 11.78 14.23 8.42
N ALA A 222 11.90 15.23 7.53
CA ALA A 222 12.91 15.27 6.50
C ALA A 222 14.34 15.22 7.09
N GLU A 223 14.60 15.98 8.17
CA GLU A 223 15.87 15.93 8.88
C GLU A 223 16.16 14.54 9.46
N SER A 224 15.12 13.83 9.93
CA SER A 224 15.26 12.47 10.47
C SER A 224 15.64 11.47 9.37
N VAL A 225 14.97 11.53 8.21
CA VAL A 225 15.30 10.70 7.05
C VAL A 225 16.70 10.99 6.53
N ASN A 226 17.09 12.27 6.45
CA ASN A 226 18.42 12.68 6.01
C ASN A 226 19.53 12.16 6.93
N ARG A 227 19.28 12.00 8.23
CA ARG A 227 20.23 11.39 9.17
C ARG A 227 20.51 9.92 8.86
N LEU A 228 19.51 9.17 8.39
CA LEU A 228 19.71 7.77 7.99
C LEU A 228 20.73 7.64 6.84
N ALA A 229 20.76 8.59 5.92
CA ALA A 229 21.73 8.61 4.83
C ALA A 229 23.18 8.88 5.29
N GLN A 230 23.35 9.45 6.49
CA GLN A 230 24.65 9.81 7.05
C GLN A 230 25.25 8.76 7.98
N GLU A 231 24.51 7.69 8.30
CA GLU A 231 24.99 6.65 9.22
C GLU A 231 26.20 5.91 8.67
N PRO A 232 27.31 5.77 9.46
CA PRO A 232 28.55 5.14 9.01
C PRO A 232 28.40 3.62 9.04
N GLY A 233 27.92 3.03 8.01
CA GLY A 233 27.80 1.57 7.86
C GLY A 233 27.67 1.16 6.41
N GLN A 234 27.31 2.07 5.54
CA GLN A 234 27.08 1.84 4.11
C GLN A 234 28.07 2.60 3.20
N ALA A 235 28.97 3.40 3.75
CA ALA A 235 30.03 4.07 2.98
C ALA A 235 31.13 3.11 2.46
N ALA A 236 31.08 1.80 2.79
CA ALA A 236 32.15 0.86 2.51
C ALA A 236 32.01 0.09 1.18
N GLU A 237 30.86 0.16 0.51
CA GLU A 237 30.69 -0.43 -0.83
C GLU A 237 30.21 0.65 -1.84
N HIS A 238 31.01 1.68 -2.00
CA HIS A 238 30.81 2.62 -3.09
C HIS A 238 31.22 1.94 -4.41
N ASP A 239 30.29 1.27 -5.04
CA ASP A 239 30.34 1.03 -6.47
C ASP A 239 29.93 2.34 -7.16
N PRO A 240 30.86 3.06 -7.83
CA PRO A 240 30.55 4.34 -8.46
C PRO A 240 29.54 4.23 -9.62
N HIS A 241 29.10 3.02 -9.97
CA HIS A 241 28.10 2.73 -11.00
C HIS A 241 26.75 2.28 -10.45
N ARG A 242 26.62 2.06 -9.14
CA ARG A 242 25.32 1.89 -8.48
C ARG A 242 24.88 3.24 -7.92
N HIS A 243 23.93 3.87 -8.56
CA HIS A 243 23.16 4.95 -7.94
C HIS A 243 22.32 4.32 -6.82
N GLN A 244 22.89 4.17 -5.63
CA GLN A 244 22.10 3.85 -4.46
C GLN A 244 21.32 5.11 -4.12
N ASN A 245 20.01 5.09 -4.37
CA ASN A 245 19.12 6.14 -3.93
C ASN A 245 19.18 6.23 -2.40
N ALA A 246 19.15 7.43 -1.86
CA ALA A 246 19.11 7.66 -0.42
C ALA A 246 17.80 7.07 0.18
N PRO A 247 17.75 6.82 1.51
CA PRO A 247 16.49 6.54 2.17
C PRO A 247 15.47 7.65 1.88
N ALA A 248 14.24 7.27 1.49
CA ALA A 248 13.23 8.21 1.09
C ALA A 248 11.81 7.71 1.40
N CYS A 249 10.91 8.65 1.69
CA CYS A 249 9.48 8.39 1.88
C CYS A 249 8.64 9.62 1.53
N THR A 250 7.34 9.44 1.32
CA THR A 250 6.34 10.49 1.34
C THR A 250 5.92 10.81 2.78
N LEU A 251 5.17 11.86 2.99
CA LEU A 251 4.50 12.15 4.26
C LEU A 251 3.18 12.84 3.99
N VAL A 252 2.14 12.40 4.69
CA VAL A 252 0.87 13.09 4.77
C VAL A 252 0.38 13.10 6.22
N GLY A 253 -0.21 14.19 6.67
CA GLY A 253 -0.70 14.30 8.05
C GLY A 253 -1.92 15.18 8.21
N ALA A 254 -2.65 14.95 9.30
CA ALA A 254 -3.81 15.73 9.70
C ALA A 254 -3.76 16.08 11.19
N ILE A 255 -4.15 17.30 11.51
CA ILE A 255 -4.34 17.81 12.89
C ILE A 255 -5.79 18.27 12.99
N MET A 256 -6.53 17.74 13.95
CA MET A 256 -7.85 18.26 14.33
C MET A 256 -7.76 18.93 15.69
N ALA A 257 -7.99 20.23 15.75
CA ALA A 257 -7.97 21.01 16.99
C ALA A 257 -8.94 22.20 16.89
N ASN A 258 -9.73 22.46 17.92
CA ASN A 258 -10.61 23.63 18.02
C ASN A 258 -11.57 23.81 16.81
N GLY A 259 -12.05 22.71 16.22
CA GLY A 259 -12.90 22.75 15.02
C GLY A 259 -12.16 23.14 13.74
N LEU A 260 -10.84 23.15 13.77
CA LEU A 260 -9.96 23.33 12.62
C LEU A 260 -9.39 21.97 12.20
N LEU A 261 -9.34 21.71 10.91
CA LEU A 261 -8.61 20.63 10.29
C LEU A 261 -7.42 21.23 9.56
N VAL A 262 -6.22 20.87 9.96
CA VAL A 262 -4.98 21.22 9.26
C VAL A 262 -4.42 19.97 8.61
N VAL A 263 -4.06 20.09 7.35
CA VAL A 263 -3.45 19.01 6.55
C VAL A 263 -2.07 19.46 6.11
N GLY A 264 -1.10 18.55 6.10
CA GLY A 264 0.22 18.81 5.53
C GLY A 264 0.71 17.58 4.78
N TRP A 265 1.51 17.80 3.71
CA TRP A 265 2.00 16.70 2.89
C TRP A 265 3.27 17.04 2.11
N VAL A 266 3.98 16.01 1.71
CA VAL A 266 5.02 15.95 0.68
C VAL A 266 4.89 14.60 0.00
N GLY A 267 4.69 14.58 -1.32
CA GLY A 267 4.48 13.38 -2.12
C GLY A 267 3.04 13.22 -2.59
N ASP A 268 2.60 11.99 -2.80
CA ASP A 268 1.32 11.62 -3.41
C ASP A 268 0.38 10.85 -2.46
N SER A 269 0.77 10.67 -1.20
CA SER A 269 -0.16 10.24 -0.15
C SER A 269 -1.22 11.32 0.10
N ARG A 270 -2.45 10.93 0.36
CA ARG A 270 -3.61 11.84 0.25
C ARG A 270 -4.42 11.98 1.53
N VAL A 271 -5.12 13.11 1.64
CA VAL A 271 -6.20 13.33 2.61
C VAL A 271 -7.51 13.58 1.89
N TYR A 272 -8.55 12.87 2.36
CA TYR A 272 -9.91 13.07 1.90
C TYR A 272 -10.82 13.51 3.06
N TRP A 273 -11.79 14.36 2.71
CA TRP A 273 -12.92 14.72 3.55
C TRP A 273 -14.16 13.97 3.11
N VAL A 274 -14.76 13.22 4.00
CA VAL A 274 -15.97 12.45 3.76
C VAL A 274 -17.04 12.88 4.76
N PRO A 275 -18.05 13.67 4.35
CA PRO A 275 -19.15 14.09 5.23
C PRO A 275 -19.94 12.88 5.75
N GLU A 276 -20.40 12.94 7.01
CA GLU A 276 -21.31 11.93 7.56
C GLU A 276 -22.62 11.89 6.75
N ASP A 277 -23.16 13.04 6.43
CA ASP A 277 -24.27 13.16 5.47
C ASP A 277 -23.73 12.98 4.04
N ARG A 278 -23.91 11.77 3.50
CA ARG A 278 -23.45 11.38 2.16
C ARG A 278 -24.15 12.11 1.00
N SER A 279 -25.19 12.94 1.27
CA SER A 279 -25.76 13.84 0.28
C SER A 279 -24.89 15.10 0.06
N SER A 280 -23.97 15.38 0.98
CA SER A 280 -23.00 16.46 0.89
C SER A 280 -21.77 16.00 0.10
N PRO A 281 -21.14 16.88 -0.71
CA PRO A 281 -20.00 16.50 -1.54
C PRO A 281 -18.77 16.18 -0.68
N PRO A 282 -18.10 15.04 -0.93
CA PRO A 282 -16.78 14.78 -0.40
C PRO A 282 -15.71 15.60 -1.14
N ALA A 283 -14.49 15.68 -0.59
CA ALA A 283 -13.40 16.40 -1.21
C ALA A 283 -12.04 15.69 -0.98
N ARG A 284 -11.15 15.75 -1.95
CA ARG A 284 -9.73 15.53 -1.75
C ARG A 284 -9.11 16.84 -1.26
N LEU A 285 -8.33 16.79 -0.19
CA LEU A 285 -7.77 17.97 0.49
C LEU A 285 -6.29 18.21 0.18
N THR A 286 -5.64 17.28 -0.52
CA THR A 286 -4.24 17.34 -0.95
C THR A 286 -4.13 17.37 -2.47
N GLU A 287 -3.03 17.93 -2.96
CA GLU A 287 -2.60 17.85 -4.35
C GLU A 287 -1.29 17.06 -4.40
N ASP A 288 -1.18 16.11 -5.33
CA ASP A 288 -0.03 15.23 -5.37
C ASP A 288 1.22 15.97 -5.89
N ASP A 289 2.38 15.71 -5.29
CA ASP A 289 3.67 16.03 -5.88
C ASP A 289 4.01 14.98 -6.94
N SER A 290 3.33 15.05 -8.08
CA SER A 290 3.47 14.11 -9.19
C SER A 290 3.82 14.84 -10.50
N TRP A 291 4.37 14.08 -11.44
CA TRP A 291 4.69 14.61 -12.75
C TRP A 291 3.43 15.19 -13.45
N ALA A 292 2.30 14.52 -13.37
CA ALA A 292 1.06 15.00 -13.98
C ALA A 292 0.62 16.34 -13.35
N ALA A 293 0.62 16.43 -12.02
CA ALA A 293 0.27 17.66 -11.32
C ALA A 293 1.20 18.82 -11.72
N GLN A 294 2.50 18.57 -11.83
CA GLN A 294 3.47 19.59 -12.29
C GLN A 294 3.21 20.04 -13.73
N MET A 295 2.89 19.12 -14.65
CA MET A 295 2.59 19.46 -16.05
C MET A 295 1.33 20.32 -16.15
N VAL A 296 0.32 20.02 -15.37
CA VAL A 296 -0.93 20.81 -15.31
C VAL A 296 -0.67 22.18 -14.69
N ALA A 297 0.02 22.24 -13.55
CA ALA A 297 0.35 23.51 -12.86
C ALA A 297 1.21 24.45 -13.73
N ALA A 298 2.16 23.87 -14.50
CA ALA A 298 2.97 24.64 -15.46
C ALA A 298 2.20 25.07 -16.72
N GLY A 299 0.95 24.63 -16.89
CA GLY A 299 0.14 24.92 -18.09
C GLY A 299 0.68 24.25 -19.36
N LEU A 300 1.48 23.21 -19.23
CA LEU A 300 2.09 22.48 -20.35
C LEU A 300 1.16 21.41 -20.93
N MET A 301 0.29 20.85 -20.09
CA MET A 301 -0.71 19.85 -20.48
C MET A 301 -2.04 20.17 -19.78
N ASN A 302 -3.15 19.72 -20.38
CA ASN A 302 -4.41 19.69 -19.64
C ASN A 302 -4.46 18.46 -18.73
N GLU A 303 -5.35 18.46 -17.75
CA GLU A 303 -5.47 17.40 -16.74
C GLU A 303 -5.66 16.01 -17.39
N ALA A 304 -6.56 15.88 -18.35
CA ALA A 304 -6.82 14.60 -19.02
C ALA A 304 -5.61 14.06 -19.79
N GLU A 305 -4.82 14.94 -20.42
CA GLU A 305 -3.59 14.55 -21.12
C GLU A 305 -2.48 14.17 -20.14
N ALA A 306 -2.33 14.93 -19.05
CA ALA A 306 -1.29 14.67 -18.05
C ALA A 306 -1.51 13.34 -17.31
N TYR A 307 -2.74 13.05 -16.89
CA TYR A 307 -3.07 11.81 -16.20
C TYR A 307 -3.19 10.58 -17.11
N ALA A 308 -3.20 10.74 -18.43
CA ALA A 308 -3.11 9.64 -19.40
C ALA A 308 -1.66 9.26 -19.76
N ASP A 309 -0.65 10.01 -19.32
CA ASP A 309 0.77 9.72 -19.57
C ASP A 309 1.26 8.60 -18.65
N GLU A 310 2.15 7.75 -19.12
CA GLU A 310 2.75 6.66 -18.33
C GLU A 310 3.48 7.15 -17.07
N ARG A 311 3.91 8.40 -17.05
CA ARG A 311 4.60 9.04 -15.93
C ARG A 311 3.68 9.76 -14.97
N ALA A 312 2.37 9.71 -15.17
CA ALA A 312 1.40 10.52 -14.43
C ALA A 312 1.62 10.49 -12.92
N HIS A 313 1.84 9.30 -12.37
CA HIS A 313 2.01 9.05 -10.94
C HIS A 313 3.48 9.02 -10.48
N ALA A 314 4.44 9.37 -11.35
CA ALA A 314 5.83 9.49 -10.91
C ALA A 314 5.93 10.65 -9.91
N ILE A 315 6.31 10.33 -8.66
CA ILE A 315 6.45 11.33 -7.59
C ILE A 315 7.58 12.31 -7.93
N THR A 316 7.38 13.57 -7.58
CA THR A 316 8.33 14.67 -7.81
C THR A 316 8.74 15.39 -6.52
N GLY A 317 8.07 15.04 -5.40
CA GLY A 317 8.39 15.50 -4.05
C GLY A 317 8.45 14.33 -3.07
N TRP A 318 9.50 14.26 -2.25
CA TRP A 318 9.68 13.27 -1.20
C TRP A 318 10.61 13.77 -0.09
N LEU A 319 10.61 13.10 1.05
CA LEU A 319 11.58 13.29 2.13
C LEU A 319 12.77 12.37 1.88
N GLY A 320 13.96 12.92 1.69
CA GLY A 320 15.18 12.15 1.42
C GLY A 320 16.37 13.04 1.13
N ALA A 321 17.59 12.53 1.35
CA ALA A 321 18.82 13.28 1.15
C ALA A 321 19.13 13.57 -0.34
N ASP A 322 18.47 12.88 -1.24
CA ASP A 322 18.54 13.07 -2.70
C ASP A 322 17.38 13.91 -3.25
N ALA A 323 16.46 14.38 -2.39
CA ALA A 323 15.45 15.34 -2.79
C ALA A 323 16.11 16.67 -3.21
N TYR A 324 15.67 17.21 -4.36
CA TYR A 324 16.24 18.44 -4.90
C TYR A 324 15.94 19.65 -4.01
N GLU A 325 14.71 19.76 -3.54
CA GLU A 325 14.21 20.79 -2.64
C GLU A 325 13.06 20.23 -1.81
N LEU A 326 13.01 20.58 -0.53
CA LEU A 326 11.90 20.22 0.34
C LEU A 326 10.87 21.34 0.31
N GLU A 327 9.69 21.06 -0.22
CA GLU A 327 8.54 21.97 -0.27
C GLU A 327 7.38 21.43 0.57
N PRO A 328 7.32 21.69 1.90
CA PRO A 328 6.21 21.26 2.72
C PRO A 328 4.93 21.99 2.36
N HIS A 329 3.91 21.25 1.93
CA HIS A 329 2.56 21.79 1.71
C HIS A 329 1.75 21.78 2.99
N THR A 330 0.99 22.84 3.25
CA THR A 330 0.04 22.89 4.38
C THR A 330 -1.23 23.64 3.98
N ALA A 331 -2.37 23.09 4.38
CA ALA A 331 -3.67 23.72 4.18
C ALA A 331 -4.52 23.63 5.46
N SER A 332 -5.40 24.63 5.65
CA SER A 332 -6.29 24.68 6.83
C SER A 332 -7.74 24.74 6.35
N PHE A 333 -8.57 23.89 6.94
CA PHE A 333 -9.99 23.76 6.64
C PHE A 333 -10.82 23.93 7.92
N LYS A 334 -12.01 24.45 7.75
CA LYS A 334 -13.00 24.57 8.82
C LYS A 334 -14.29 23.89 8.39
N PRO A 335 -14.40 22.57 8.53
CA PRO A 335 -15.63 21.86 8.17
C PRO A 335 -16.83 22.41 8.97
N ASP A 336 -17.97 22.60 8.30
CA ASP A 336 -19.22 23.14 8.86
C ASP A 336 -20.18 22.04 9.36
N ARG A 337 -19.80 20.78 9.17
CA ARG A 337 -20.60 19.59 9.47
C ARG A 337 -19.72 18.42 9.94
N PRO A 338 -20.29 17.41 10.61
CA PRO A 338 -19.54 16.23 10.99
C PRO A 338 -19.15 15.40 9.78
N GLY A 339 -18.06 14.64 9.90
CA GLY A 339 -17.55 13.78 8.86
C GLY A 339 -16.31 13.02 9.29
N VAL A 340 -15.70 12.31 8.36
CA VAL A 340 -14.48 11.53 8.59
C VAL A 340 -13.37 12.07 7.69
N VAL A 341 -12.21 12.33 8.27
CA VAL A 341 -10.98 12.60 7.55
C VAL A 341 -10.29 11.26 7.28
N VAL A 342 -9.99 10.98 6.03
CA VAL A 342 -9.24 9.78 5.60
C VAL A 342 -7.84 10.24 5.21
N VAL A 343 -6.82 9.71 5.88
CA VAL A 343 -5.40 9.93 5.58
C VAL A 343 -4.84 8.62 5.07
N CYS A 344 -4.30 8.54 3.88
CA CYS A 344 -3.89 7.26 3.29
C CYS A 344 -2.74 7.37 2.30
N THR A 345 -2.05 6.23 2.12
CA THR A 345 -1.07 6.00 1.06
C THR A 345 -1.75 5.65 -0.28
N ASP A 346 -0.97 5.57 -1.33
CA ASP A 346 -1.42 5.26 -2.69
C ASP A 346 -1.97 3.84 -2.81
N GLY A 347 -1.51 2.90 -1.97
CA GLY A 347 -2.05 1.55 -1.89
C GLY A 347 -3.56 1.48 -1.57
N LEU A 348 -4.14 2.54 -0.97
CA LEU A 348 -5.60 2.65 -0.87
C LEU A 348 -6.18 3.47 -2.03
N TRP A 349 -5.69 4.69 -2.28
CA TRP A 349 -6.37 5.59 -3.20
C TRP A 349 -6.29 5.13 -4.65
N ASN A 350 -5.35 4.28 -5.04
CA ASN A 350 -5.33 3.61 -6.34
C ASN A 350 -6.60 2.77 -6.61
N TYR A 351 -7.35 2.40 -5.56
CA TYR A 351 -8.63 1.69 -5.66
C TYR A 351 -9.87 2.57 -5.39
N ALA A 352 -9.66 3.83 -5.04
CA ALA A 352 -10.71 4.82 -4.75
C ALA A 352 -10.17 6.24 -4.96
N GLU A 353 -9.79 6.56 -6.20
CA GLU A 353 -8.98 7.72 -6.55
C GLU A 353 -9.71 9.06 -6.36
N SER A 354 -10.93 9.15 -6.85
CA SER A 354 -11.75 10.36 -6.71
C SER A 354 -12.35 10.46 -5.30
N ALA A 355 -12.64 11.69 -4.86
CA ALA A 355 -13.33 11.90 -3.60
C ALA A 355 -14.68 11.16 -3.51
N ALA A 356 -15.37 10.99 -4.64
CA ALA A 356 -16.63 10.27 -4.71
C ALA A 356 -16.43 8.76 -4.51
N GLU A 357 -15.41 8.16 -5.13
CA GLU A 357 -15.06 6.74 -4.95
C GLU A 357 -14.59 6.47 -3.52
N MET A 358 -13.72 7.32 -2.97
CA MET A 358 -13.30 7.23 -1.57
C MET A 358 -14.51 7.32 -0.63
N SER A 359 -15.43 8.26 -0.86
CA SER A 359 -16.65 8.37 -0.07
C SER A 359 -17.54 7.13 -0.18
N ALA A 360 -17.57 6.46 -1.32
CA ALA A 360 -18.32 5.21 -1.50
C ALA A 360 -17.66 4.02 -0.79
N ALA A 361 -16.33 3.99 -0.72
CA ALA A 361 -15.56 2.96 -0.04
C ALA A 361 -15.61 3.09 1.49
N VAL A 362 -15.66 4.31 2.04
CA VAL A 362 -15.74 4.54 3.50
C VAL A 362 -17.09 4.06 4.04
N PRO A 363 -17.13 3.15 5.03
CA PRO A 363 -18.37 2.68 5.65
C PRO A 363 -19.22 3.81 6.24
N VAL A 364 -20.53 3.64 6.26
CA VAL A 364 -21.44 4.67 6.79
C VAL A 364 -21.31 4.88 8.29
N ASP A 365 -20.83 3.89 9.02
CA ASP A 365 -20.59 3.90 10.47
C ASP A 365 -19.11 4.19 10.85
N ALA A 366 -18.30 4.59 9.87
CA ALA A 366 -16.88 4.89 10.11
C ALA A 366 -16.65 6.07 11.07
N TYR A 367 -17.67 6.94 11.22
CA TYR A 367 -17.63 8.02 12.20
C TYR A 367 -17.66 7.50 13.64
N GLU A 368 -18.51 6.52 13.94
CA GLU A 368 -18.65 5.91 15.27
C GLU A 368 -17.64 4.77 15.50
N ARG A 369 -17.14 4.16 14.43
CA ARG A 369 -16.28 2.96 14.46
C ARG A 369 -15.05 3.11 13.56
N PRO A 370 -14.14 4.05 13.87
CA PRO A 370 -13.03 4.39 12.98
C PRO A 370 -12.10 3.21 12.73
N LEU A 371 -11.80 2.36 13.72
CA LEU A 371 -10.96 1.18 13.50
C LEU A 371 -11.57 0.21 12.51
N GLN A 372 -12.84 -0.11 12.67
CA GLN A 372 -13.53 -0.99 11.72
C GLN A 372 -13.60 -0.34 10.33
N GLY A 373 -13.80 0.98 10.26
CA GLY A 373 -13.78 1.73 9.01
C GLY A 373 -12.43 1.60 8.30
N ALA A 374 -11.31 1.76 9.02
CA ALA A 374 -9.96 1.59 8.47
C ALA A 374 -9.70 0.15 8.01
N GLN A 375 -10.13 -0.87 8.79
CA GLN A 375 -10.04 -2.28 8.41
C GLN A 375 -10.80 -2.58 7.10
N VAL A 376 -12.01 -2.01 6.94
CA VAL A 376 -12.80 -2.18 5.69
C VAL A 376 -12.10 -1.54 4.50
N LEU A 377 -11.49 -0.37 4.68
CA LEU A 377 -10.75 0.31 3.60
C LEU A 377 -9.49 -0.46 3.19
N VAL A 378 -8.73 -0.98 4.15
CA VAL A 378 -7.60 -1.89 3.85
C VAL A 378 -8.10 -3.14 3.12
N GLY A 379 -9.19 -3.77 3.62
CA GLY A 379 -9.84 -4.90 2.94
C GLY A 379 -10.26 -4.57 1.51
N HIS A 380 -10.80 -3.36 1.25
CA HIS A 380 -11.16 -2.89 -0.09
C HIS A 380 -9.95 -2.89 -1.05
N ALA A 381 -8.80 -2.40 -0.59
CA ALA A 381 -7.56 -2.41 -1.39
C ALA A 381 -7.05 -3.84 -1.61
N LEU A 382 -7.07 -4.70 -0.59
CA LEU A 382 -6.64 -6.11 -0.70
C LEU A 382 -7.54 -6.89 -1.66
N ASP A 383 -8.85 -6.70 -1.59
CA ASP A 383 -9.83 -7.31 -2.51
C ASP A 383 -9.65 -6.80 -3.95
N GLY A 384 -9.22 -5.56 -4.12
CA GLY A 384 -8.84 -4.95 -5.40
C GLY A 384 -7.55 -5.52 -6.01
N GLY A 385 -6.77 -6.27 -5.23
CA GLY A 385 -5.53 -6.92 -5.68
C GLY A 385 -4.33 -6.69 -4.77
N GLY A 386 -4.40 -5.74 -3.82
CA GLY A 386 -3.36 -5.49 -2.82
C GLY A 386 -1.97 -5.31 -3.43
N HIS A 387 -1.86 -4.49 -4.48
CA HIS A 387 -0.64 -4.38 -5.27
C HIS A 387 0.49 -3.72 -4.49
N ASP A 388 0.14 -2.82 -3.57
CA ASP A 388 1.08 -2.07 -2.74
C ASP A 388 0.83 -2.25 -1.25
N ASN A 389 1.69 -1.68 -0.42
CA ASN A 389 1.47 -1.46 1.00
C ASN A 389 0.27 -0.52 1.17
N VAL A 390 -0.57 -0.74 2.14
CA VAL A 390 -1.82 -0.01 2.36
C VAL A 390 -1.87 0.54 3.76
N THR A 391 -1.87 1.85 3.90
CA THR A 391 -1.99 2.51 5.20
C THR A 391 -3.12 3.52 5.22
N VAL A 392 -3.97 3.42 6.23
CA VAL A 392 -5.17 4.26 6.39
C VAL A 392 -5.29 4.72 7.82
N ALA A 393 -5.45 6.02 8.03
CA ALA A 393 -5.90 6.57 9.32
C ALA A 393 -7.24 7.29 9.14
N LEU A 394 -8.16 7.05 10.06
CA LEU A 394 -9.49 7.68 10.11
C LEU A 394 -9.63 8.56 11.35
N LEU A 395 -10.01 9.82 11.10
CA LEU A 395 -10.24 10.81 12.15
C LEU A 395 -11.67 11.33 12.04
N PRO A 396 -12.61 10.88 12.88
CA PRO A 396 -13.94 11.45 13.00
C PRO A 396 -13.88 12.91 13.46
N PHE A 397 -14.45 13.80 12.68
CA PHE A 397 -14.52 15.22 12.96
C PHE A 397 -15.91 15.61 13.47
N ALA A 398 -15.99 16.13 14.68
CA ALA A 398 -17.20 16.72 15.25
C ALA A 398 -17.16 18.25 15.12
N VAL A 399 -18.27 18.83 14.71
CA VAL A 399 -18.41 20.31 14.74
C VAL A 399 -18.52 20.76 16.20
N PRO A 400 -17.71 21.71 16.66
CA PRO A 400 -17.86 22.28 17.98
C PRO A 400 -19.28 22.85 18.15
N VAL A 401 -19.98 22.46 19.22
CA VAL A 401 -21.26 23.06 19.57
C VAL A 401 -20.98 24.53 19.89
N GLN A 402 -21.44 25.43 19.02
CA GLN A 402 -21.42 26.87 19.34
C GLN A 402 -22.26 27.06 20.59
N GLY A 403 -21.60 27.33 21.72
CA GLY A 403 -22.29 27.63 22.95
C GLY A 403 -23.32 28.72 22.68
N ALA A 404 -24.58 28.45 23.02
CA ALA A 404 -25.62 29.43 23.01
C ALA A 404 -25.09 30.65 23.78
N GLY A 405 -24.87 31.75 23.07
CA GLY A 405 -24.37 32.99 23.67
C GLY A 405 -25.18 33.30 24.89
N SER A 406 -24.50 33.42 26.05
CA SER A 406 -25.08 33.93 27.27
C SER A 406 -25.74 35.27 26.91
N ALA A 407 -27.05 35.27 26.82
CA ALA A 407 -27.82 36.50 26.76
C ALA A 407 -27.48 37.25 28.03
N CYS A 408 -26.70 38.31 27.93
CA CYS A 408 -26.53 39.25 29.00
C CYS A 408 -27.95 39.90 29.22
N ASP A 409 -28.68 39.36 30.21
CA ASP A 409 -29.81 40.07 30.81
C ASP A 409 -29.25 41.34 31.44
N GLY A 410 -29.37 42.44 30.72
CA GLY A 410 -29.22 43.78 31.21
C GLY A 410 -30.51 44.16 31.95
N GLY A 411 -30.41 44.11 33.29
CA GLY A 411 -31.35 44.73 34.21
C GLY A 411 -30.75 46.00 34.85
#